data_1ef7b030d94513d512b49cd88d9606bb
#
_entry.id   1ef7b030d94513d512b49cd88d9606bb
#
_cell.length_a   1.000
_cell.length_b   1.000
_cell.length_c   1.000
_cell.angle_alpha   90.00
_cell.angle_beta   90.00
_cell.angle_gamma   90.00
#
_symmetry.space_group_name_H-M   'P 1'
#
loop_
_entity.id
_entity.type
_entity.pdbx_description
1 polymer ?
#
loop_
_entity_poly.entity_id
_entity_poly.type
_entity_poly.pdbx_seq_one_letter_code
_entity_poly.pdbx_strand_id
1 'polypeptide(L)'
;MEEIIRIILAVSIAVSASKASARYLQADPLGLVDGPSLYGYALQNPGRYVDPNGLEVVIIWNHPVPGNPFGHCAVAVNGAVWSFGTSHIDGGPYSDYTNDMRQNGRAMTTVTLPTNSAQDNRALNYLNEWSKNKDPYSEFTNNCAHICQETMDAVGVPTVWAPRLLPVNSIRRANRYRNSQIATVPGFD
;
A
#
# COMPACT_ATOMS: atom_id res chain seq x y z
N MET A 1 36.55 -47.90 10.01
CA MET A 1 35.87 -47.32 8.83
C MET A 1 34.48 -46.73 9.18
N GLU A 2 33.65 -47.45 9.90
CA GLU A 2 32.31 -46.96 10.27
C GLU A 2 32.31 -45.67 11.11
N GLU A 3 33.20 -45.49 12.07
CA GLU A 3 33.28 -44.28 12.89
C GLU A 3 33.68 -43.06 12.08
N ILE A 4 34.58 -43.20 11.11
CA ILE A 4 35.00 -42.12 10.24
C ILE A 4 33.85 -41.69 9.34
N ILE A 5 33.05 -42.62 8.83
CA ILE A 5 31.84 -42.33 8.03
C ILE A 5 30.79 -41.59 8.85
N ARG A 6 30.57 -41.97 10.12
CA ARG A 6 29.63 -41.28 11.03
C ARG A 6 30.07 -39.85 11.34
N ILE A 7 31.36 -39.62 11.55
CA ILE A 7 31.91 -38.28 11.80
C ILE A 7 31.77 -37.41 10.55
N ILE A 8 32.10 -37.94 9.37
CA ILE A 8 31.95 -37.20 8.11
C ILE A 8 30.47 -36.84 7.85
N LEU A 9 29.54 -37.77 8.11
CA LEU A 9 28.11 -37.53 7.94
C LEU A 9 27.60 -36.47 8.94
N ALA A 10 28.02 -36.50 10.18
CA ALA A 10 27.66 -35.54 11.21
C ALA A 10 28.18 -34.12 10.89
N VAL A 11 29.42 -34.02 10.41
CA VAL A 11 30.01 -32.74 9.99
C VAL A 11 29.31 -32.19 8.74
N SER A 12 28.94 -33.04 7.78
CA SER A 12 28.19 -32.62 6.59
C SER A 12 26.78 -32.06 6.93
N ILE A 13 26.10 -32.67 7.89
CA ILE A 13 24.80 -32.22 8.37
C ILE A 13 24.93 -30.89 9.15
N ALA A 14 25.97 -30.73 9.96
CA ALA A 14 26.21 -29.51 10.71
C ALA A 14 26.58 -28.31 9.82
N VAL A 15 27.26 -28.51 8.70
CA VAL A 15 27.57 -27.46 7.71
C VAL A 15 26.36 -27.08 6.90
N SER A 16 25.38 -27.99 6.71
CA SER A 16 24.14 -27.72 5.99
C SER A 16 23.09 -26.92 6.82
N ALA A 17 23.33 -26.77 8.12
CA ALA A 17 22.48 -26.01 9.03
C ALA A 17 22.84 -24.52 9.12
N SER A 18 23.54 -23.96 8.11
CA SER A 18 23.67 -22.52 7.98
C SER A 18 22.27 -21.94 7.78
N LYS A 19 21.83 -21.13 8.72
CA LYS A 19 20.55 -20.39 8.62
C LYS A 19 20.54 -19.67 7.28
N ALA A 20 19.77 -20.16 6.32
CA ALA A 20 19.50 -19.43 5.09
C ALA A 20 18.72 -18.18 5.49
N SER A 21 19.41 -17.06 5.64
CA SER A 21 18.78 -15.76 5.80
C SER A 21 18.39 -15.28 4.40
N ALA A 22 17.20 -15.65 3.95
CA ALA A 22 16.64 -15.07 2.74
C ALA A 22 16.32 -13.61 3.06
N ARG A 23 17.13 -12.69 2.55
CA ARG A 23 16.87 -11.26 2.57
C ARG A 23 16.77 -10.77 1.13
N TYR A 24 15.84 -9.88 0.87
CA TYR A 24 15.84 -9.14 -0.38
C TYR A 24 17.15 -8.35 -0.51
N LEU A 25 17.80 -8.47 -1.64
CA LEU A 25 19.05 -7.73 -1.96
C LEU A 25 18.74 -6.32 -2.44
N GLN A 26 17.49 -6.04 -2.75
CA GLN A 26 17.01 -4.73 -3.21
C GLN A 26 15.95 -4.22 -2.24
N ALA A 27 16.02 -2.93 -1.90
CA ALA A 27 14.99 -2.27 -1.11
C ALA A 27 13.67 -2.28 -1.88
N ASP A 28 12.56 -2.45 -1.16
CA ASP A 28 11.22 -2.36 -1.72
C ASP A 28 11.02 -0.98 -2.36
N PRO A 29 10.71 -0.90 -3.65
CA PRO A 29 10.44 0.38 -4.33
C PRO A 29 9.22 1.12 -3.75
N LEU A 30 8.31 0.42 -3.06
CA LEU A 30 7.17 1.00 -2.34
C LEU A 30 7.54 1.55 -0.96
N GLY A 31 8.76 1.36 -0.50
CA GLY A 31 9.25 1.86 0.77
C GLY A 31 8.73 1.05 1.97
N LEU A 32 8.18 1.73 3.00
CA LEU A 32 7.74 1.10 4.25
C LEU A 32 6.28 0.63 4.22
N VAL A 33 5.69 0.37 3.06
CA VAL A 33 4.29 -0.08 2.93
C VAL A 33 4.09 -1.42 3.62
N ASP A 34 5.04 -2.34 3.46
CA ASP A 34 5.01 -3.68 4.04
C ASP A 34 5.53 -3.76 5.48
N GLY A 35 5.63 -2.61 6.18
CA GLY A 35 6.08 -2.56 7.56
C GLY A 35 7.34 -1.72 7.77
N PRO A 36 7.96 -1.79 8.97
CA PRO A 36 9.07 -0.92 9.35
C PRO A 36 10.41 -1.27 8.68
N SER A 37 10.45 -2.13 7.68
CA SER A 37 11.65 -2.57 6.98
C SER A 37 11.50 -2.41 5.47
N LEU A 38 12.43 -1.69 4.84
CA LEU A 38 12.56 -1.59 3.37
C LEU A 38 12.89 -2.93 2.68
N TYR A 39 13.22 -3.95 3.45
CA TYR A 39 13.56 -5.30 2.99
C TYR A 39 12.55 -6.34 3.50
N GLY A 40 11.37 -5.87 3.93
CA GLY A 40 10.25 -6.74 4.31
C GLY A 40 9.59 -7.33 3.06
N TYR A 41 9.14 -8.59 3.16
CA TYR A 41 8.30 -9.23 2.16
C TYR A 41 7.01 -9.67 2.82
N ALA A 42 5.88 -9.39 2.17
CA ALA A 42 4.56 -9.82 2.59
C ALA A 42 4.28 -9.50 4.08
N LEU A 43 4.51 -8.25 4.51
CA LEU A 43 4.42 -7.76 5.89
C LEU A 43 5.26 -8.57 6.90
N GLN A 44 6.40 -9.08 6.48
CA GLN A 44 7.28 -9.96 7.27
C GLN A 44 6.60 -11.26 7.72
N ASN A 45 5.52 -11.65 7.08
CA ASN A 45 4.81 -12.89 7.33
C ASN A 45 4.52 -13.68 6.04
N PRO A 46 5.56 -14.15 5.34
CA PRO A 46 5.45 -14.83 4.05
C PRO A 46 4.70 -16.18 4.11
N GLY A 47 4.48 -16.72 5.31
CA GLY A 47 3.67 -17.92 5.51
C GLY A 47 2.16 -17.68 5.45
N ARG A 48 1.74 -16.43 5.59
CA ARG A 48 0.32 -16.01 5.57
C ARG A 48 -0.04 -15.16 4.36
N TYR A 49 0.92 -14.41 3.86
CA TYR A 49 0.72 -13.46 2.75
C TYR A 49 1.67 -13.78 1.63
N VAL A 50 1.21 -13.62 0.42
CA VAL A 50 1.99 -13.79 -0.81
C VAL A 50 1.83 -12.52 -1.63
N ASP A 51 2.93 -11.85 -1.90
CA ASP A 51 3.01 -10.77 -2.87
C ASP A 51 3.84 -11.24 -4.08
N PRO A 52 3.20 -11.83 -5.10
CA PRO A 52 3.90 -12.44 -6.22
C PRO A 52 4.63 -11.46 -7.12
N ASN A 53 4.27 -10.17 -7.09
CA ASN A 53 4.75 -9.20 -8.08
C ASN A 53 5.10 -7.82 -7.50
N GLY A 54 4.98 -7.59 -6.18
CA GLY A 54 5.14 -6.27 -5.58
C GLY A 54 4.15 -5.23 -6.11
N LEU A 55 3.01 -5.69 -6.64
CA LEU A 55 2.02 -4.88 -7.32
C LEU A 55 0.76 -4.81 -6.46
N GLU A 56 0.44 -3.64 -5.94
CA GLU A 56 -0.66 -3.46 -5.00
C GLU A 56 -1.39 -2.16 -5.26
N VAL A 57 -2.68 -2.15 -4.94
CA VAL A 57 -3.47 -0.93 -4.81
C VAL A 57 -3.57 -0.58 -3.34
N VAL A 58 -3.05 0.58 -2.96
CA VAL A 58 -3.08 1.08 -1.58
C VAL A 58 -4.02 2.27 -1.48
N ILE A 59 -5.01 2.16 -0.62
CA ILE A 59 -5.88 3.29 -0.25
C ILE A 59 -5.29 3.96 0.98
N ILE A 60 -5.05 5.26 0.90
CA ILE A 60 -4.40 6.06 1.93
C ILE A 60 -5.43 7.04 2.50
N TRP A 61 -5.56 7.08 3.81
CA TRP A 61 -6.30 8.12 4.51
C TRP A 61 -5.35 8.91 5.40
N ASN A 62 -5.10 10.15 5.03
CA ASN A 62 -4.41 11.10 5.89
C ASN A 62 -5.37 11.60 6.95
N HIS A 63 -5.02 11.48 8.21
CA HIS A 63 -5.88 11.80 9.32
C HIS A 63 -6.25 13.29 9.36
N PRO A 64 -7.38 13.64 10.00
CA PRO A 64 -7.75 15.02 10.22
C PRO A 64 -6.67 15.84 10.92
N VAL A 65 -6.55 17.09 10.51
CA VAL A 65 -5.67 18.09 11.14
C VAL A 65 -6.42 19.42 11.24
N PRO A 66 -5.97 20.39 12.02
CA PRO A 66 -6.55 21.75 12.02
C PRO A 66 -6.64 22.30 10.59
N GLY A 67 -7.81 22.80 10.21
CA GLY A 67 -8.07 23.26 8.84
C GLY A 67 -8.51 22.18 7.84
N ASN A 68 -8.40 20.90 8.20
CA ASN A 68 -8.93 19.78 7.40
C ASN A 68 -9.56 18.71 8.31
N PRO A 69 -10.79 18.95 8.80
CA PRO A 69 -11.43 18.10 9.81
C PRO A 69 -11.88 16.72 9.29
N PHE A 70 -11.95 16.53 7.98
CA PHE A 70 -12.36 15.26 7.36
C PHE A 70 -11.16 14.38 6.98
N GLY A 71 -9.94 14.92 7.06
CA GLY A 71 -8.77 14.26 6.52
C GLY A 71 -8.72 14.33 4.99
N HIS A 72 -7.89 13.46 4.40
CA HIS A 72 -7.70 13.43 2.95
C HIS A 72 -7.48 11.99 2.47
N CYS A 73 -7.96 11.65 1.29
CA CYS A 73 -7.75 10.35 0.68
C CYS A 73 -6.82 10.45 -0.53
N ALA A 74 -5.92 9.48 -0.65
CA ALA A 74 -5.09 9.28 -1.82
C ALA A 74 -5.06 7.79 -2.17
N VAL A 75 -4.65 7.47 -3.37
CA VAL A 75 -4.49 6.10 -3.83
C VAL A 75 -3.11 5.91 -4.43
N ALA A 76 -2.48 4.78 -4.11
CA ALA A 76 -1.24 4.38 -4.75
C ALA A 76 -1.45 3.09 -5.54
N VAL A 77 -0.79 2.98 -6.69
CA VAL A 77 -0.75 1.79 -7.52
C VAL A 77 0.67 1.62 -8.02
N ASN A 78 1.28 0.47 -7.76
CA ASN A 78 2.64 0.15 -8.19
C ASN A 78 3.67 1.24 -7.82
N GLY A 79 3.59 1.76 -6.59
CA GLY A 79 4.52 2.76 -6.09
C GLY A 79 4.30 4.19 -6.59
N ALA A 80 3.30 4.44 -7.42
CA ALA A 80 2.90 5.77 -7.84
C ALA A 80 1.62 6.21 -7.12
N VAL A 81 1.53 7.47 -6.70
CA VAL A 81 0.41 8.05 -5.93
C VAL A 81 -0.37 9.05 -6.77
N TRP A 82 -1.69 8.97 -6.63
CA TRP A 82 -2.64 9.99 -7.08
C TRP A 82 -3.36 10.59 -5.89
N SER A 83 -3.32 11.90 -5.80
CA SER A 83 -3.90 12.68 -4.70
C SER A 83 -4.61 13.90 -5.27
N PHE A 84 -5.91 14.03 -5.00
CA PHE A 84 -6.73 15.11 -5.51
C PHE A 84 -7.12 16.08 -4.40
N GLY A 85 -6.52 17.25 -4.41
CA GLY A 85 -6.73 18.30 -3.41
C GLY A 85 -5.94 19.55 -3.73
N THR A 86 -5.65 20.36 -2.72
CA THR A 86 -4.85 21.57 -2.86
C THR A 86 -3.39 21.27 -3.26
N SER A 87 -2.85 20.13 -2.79
CA SER A 87 -1.57 19.58 -3.23
C SER A 87 -1.87 18.40 -4.14
N HIS A 88 -1.94 18.68 -5.43
CA HIS A 88 -2.33 17.72 -6.44
C HIS A 88 -1.13 16.88 -6.89
N ILE A 89 -1.28 15.56 -6.92
CA ILE A 89 -0.25 14.62 -7.36
C ILE A 89 -0.87 13.63 -8.35
N ASP A 90 -0.25 13.49 -9.51
CA ASP A 90 -0.63 12.55 -10.56
C ASP A 90 0.55 11.61 -10.87
N GLY A 91 0.61 10.48 -10.16
CA GLY A 91 1.63 9.46 -10.39
C GLY A 91 3.02 9.79 -9.79
N GLY A 92 3.06 10.60 -8.73
CA GLY A 92 4.29 10.86 -7.98
C GLY A 92 4.75 9.66 -7.14
N PRO A 93 6.04 9.57 -6.72
CA PRO A 93 6.54 8.47 -5.91
C PRO A 93 5.81 8.34 -4.56
N TYR A 94 5.41 7.12 -4.20
CA TYR A 94 4.75 6.84 -2.92
C TYR A 94 5.62 7.22 -1.72
N SER A 95 6.94 6.96 -1.80
CA SER A 95 7.90 7.32 -0.76
C SER A 95 7.92 8.82 -0.47
N ASP A 96 7.89 9.63 -1.51
CA ASP A 96 7.94 11.09 -1.37
C ASP A 96 6.65 11.61 -0.74
N TYR A 97 5.51 11.08 -1.18
CA TYR A 97 4.21 11.40 -0.60
C TYR A 97 4.14 11.08 0.89
N THR A 98 4.54 9.86 1.27
CA THR A 98 4.48 9.44 2.67
C THR A 98 5.46 10.19 3.56
N ASN A 99 6.65 10.50 3.04
CA ASN A 99 7.64 11.31 3.74
C ASN A 99 7.14 12.75 3.96
N ASP A 100 6.54 13.37 2.95
CA ASP A 100 5.95 14.71 3.07
C ASP A 100 4.84 14.74 4.13
N MET A 101 3.93 13.77 4.12
CA MET A 101 2.87 13.67 5.14
C MET A 101 3.45 13.53 6.56
N ARG A 102 4.47 12.68 6.73
CA ARG A 102 5.13 12.48 8.02
C ARG A 102 5.88 13.71 8.51
N GLN A 103 6.62 14.39 7.63
CA GLN A 103 7.33 15.63 7.96
C GLN A 103 6.38 16.76 8.37
N ASN A 104 5.16 16.76 7.84
CA ASN A 104 4.10 17.68 8.22
C ASN A 104 3.29 17.22 9.46
N GLY A 105 3.81 16.26 10.23
CA GLY A 105 3.14 15.75 11.46
C GLY A 105 1.84 15.01 11.18
N ARG A 106 1.57 14.59 9.95
CA ARG A 106 0.28 14.02 9.56
C ARG A 106 0.32 12.50 9.61
N ALA A 107 -0.42 11.92 10.54
CA ALA A 107 -0.62 10.48 10.60
C ALA A 107 -1.46 9.98 9.41
N MET A 108 -1.19 8.74 8.97
CA MET A 108 -1.89 8.09 7.87
C MET A 108 -2.37 6.71 8.29
N THR A 109 -3.52 6.30 7.76
CA THR A 109 -3.93 4.90 7.73
C THR A 109 -3.94 4.43 6.28
N THR A 110 -3.27 3.33 6.01
CA THR A 110 -3.22 2.71 4.69
C THR A 110 -3.96 1.38 4.71
N VAL A 111 -4.60 1.05 3.62
CA VAL A 111 -5.18 -0.28 3.39
C VAL A 111 -4.69 -0.80 2.06
N THR A 112 -3.88 -1.82 2.11
CA THR A 112 -3.39 -2.54 0.94
C THR A 112 -4.44 -3.55 0.47
N LEU A 113 -4.82 -3.46 -0.79
CA LEU A 113 -5.74 -4.37 -1.45
C LEU A 113 -4.94 -5.43 -2.20
N PRO A 114 -5.15 -6.72 -1.92
CA PRO A 114 -4.49 -7.80 -2.66
C PRO A 114 -5.08 -7.86 -4.06
N THR A 115 -4.43 -7.21 -4.99
CA THR A 115 -4.80 -7.15 -6.40
C THR A 115 -3.89 -8.05 -7.25
N ASN A 116 -4.23 -8.24 -8.48
CA ASN A 116 -3.41 -8.90 -9.49
C ASN A 116 -3.10 -7.93 -10.64
N SER A 117 -2.15 -8.27 -11.50
CA SER A 117 -1.70 -7.39 -12.58
C SER A 117 -2.83 -6.89 -13.48
N ALA A 118 -3.90 -7.67 -13.69
CA ALA A 118 -5.06 -7.23 -14.48
C ALA A 118 -5.90 -6.18 -13.73
N GLN A 119 -6.00 -6.29 -12.41
CA GLN A 119 -6.67 -5.31 -11.55
C GLN A 119 -5.85 -4.01 -11.47
N ASP A 120 -4.54 -4.13 -11.27
CA ASP A 120 -3.63 -2.98 -11.22
C ASP A 120 -3.64 -2.20 -12.53
N ASN A 121 -3.63 -2.90 -13.67
CA ASN A 121 -3.75 -2.26 -14.98
C ASN A 121 -5.09 -1.52 -15.15
N ARG A 122 -6.19 -2.03 -14.61
CA ARG A 122 -7.47 -1.30 -14.63
C ARG A 122 -7.41 -0.05 -13.75
N ALA A 123 -6.81 -0.15 -12.56
CA ALA A 123 -6.61 1.00 -11.69
C ALA A 123 -5.75 2.08 -12.36
N LEU A 124 -4.60 1.69 -12.94
CA LEU A 124 -3.71 2.60 -13.66
C LEU A 124 -4.38 3.24 -14.88
N ASN A 125 -5.13 2.49 -15.67
CA ASN A 125 -5.87 3.02 -16.80
C ASN A 125 -6.89 4.06 -16.36
N TYR A 126 -7.67 3.76 -15.31
CA TYR A 126 -8.62 4.70 -14.73
C TYR A 126 -7.92 5.98 -14.25
N LEU A 127 -6.86 5.85 -13.44
CA LEU A 127 -6.14 6.99 -12.86
C LEU A 127 -5.48 7.87 -13.93
N ASN A 128 -4.88 7.25 -14.95
CA ASN A 128 -4.27 7.97 -16.07
C ASN A 128 -5.31 8.72 -16.92
N GLU A 129 -6.47 8.12 -17.18
CA GLU A 129 -7.56 8.80 -17.87
C GLU A 129 -8.17 9.91 -17.01
N TRP A 130 -8.37 9.66 -15.72
CA TRP A 130 -8.82 10.66 -14.78
C TRP A 130 -7.86 11.86 -14.72
N SER A 131 -6.54 11.64 -14.63
CA SER A 131 -5.53 12.71 -14.58
C SER A 131 -5.57 13.62 -15.81
N LYS A 132 -5.90 13.08 -16.99
CA LYS A 132 -6.01 13.86 -18.24
C LYS A 132 -7.31 14.68 -18.33
N ASN A 133 -8.39 14.16 -17.80
CA ASN A 133 -9.75 14.64 -18.03
C ASN A 133 -10.51 15.03 -16.75
N LYS A 134 -9.78 15.21 -15.63
CA LYS A 134 -10.41 15.48 -14.35
C LYS A 134 -11.19 16.79 -14.33
N ASP A 135 -12.40 16.69 -13.82
CA ASP A 135 -13.22 17.87 -13.51
C ASP A 135 -12.61 18.69 -12.36
N PRO A 136 -12.92 19.97 -12.24
CA PRO A 136 -12.51 20.81 -11.12
C PRO A 136 -12.87 20.18 -9.77
N TYR A 137 -12.01 20.38 -8.76
CA TYR A 137 -12.26 19.91 -7.41
C TYR A 137 -13.56 20.51 -6.86
N SER A 138 -14.39 19.66 -6.27
CA SER A 138 -15.64 20.02 -5.59
C SER A 138 -15.79 19.17 -4.32
N GLU A 139 -15.96 19.78 -3.17
CA GLU A 139 -16.09 19.07 -1.91
C GLU A 139 -17.24 18.05 -1.89
N PHE A 140 -18.29 18.28 -2.67
CA PHE A 140 -19.49 17.43 -2.65
C PHE A 140 -19.60 16.45 -3.82
N THR A 141 -19.04 16.76 -4.97
CA THR A 141 -19.28 15.98 -6.19
C THR A 141 -18.01 15.42 -6.82
N ASN A 142 -16.84 16.00 -6.55
CA ASN A 142 -15.57 15.58 -7.14
C ASN A 142 -14.40 15.91 -6.20
N ASN A 143 -14.17 15.06 -5.22
CA ASN A 143 -13.13 15.26 -4.19
C ASN A 143 -12.20 14.06 -4.08
N CYS A 144 -11.25 14.14 -3.14
CA CYS A 144 -10.26 13.10 -2.91
C CYS A 144 -10.87 11.71 -2.59
N ALA A 145 -12.06 11.65 -2.00
CA ALA A 145 -12.69 10.37 -1.73
C ALA A 145 -13.25 9.71 -3.00
N HIS A 146 -13.67 10.50 -3.99
CA HIS A 146 -14.18 9.97 -5.26
C HIS A 146 -13.13 9.19 -6.02
N ILE A 147 -11.92 9.76 -6.20
CA ILE A 147 -10.83 9.04 -6.89
C ILE A 147 -10.49 7.71 -6.22
N CYS A 148 -10.48 7.67 -4.87
CA CYS A 148 -10.24 6.44 -4.13
C CYS A 148 -11.38 5.43 -4.33
N GLN A 149 -12.64 5.88 -4.30
CA GLN A 149 -13.81 5.02 -4.48
C GLN A 149 -13.89 4.44 -5.89
N GLU A 150 -13.63 5.24 -6.90
CA GLU A 150 -13.70 4.82 -8.30
C GLU A 150 -12.50 3.93 -8.68
N THR A 151 -11.32 4.16 -8.10
CA THR A 151 -10.21 3.21 -8.25
C THR A 151 -10.58 1.85 -7.65
N MET A 152 -11.22 1.82 -6.48
CA MET A 152 -11.71 0.58 -5.89
C MET A 152 -12.78 -0.09 -6.76
N ASP A 153 -13.66 0.67 -7.41
CA ASP A 153 -14.63 0.12 -8.38
C ASP A 153 -13.90 -0.51 -9.56
N ALA A 154 -12.87 0.14 -10.09
CA ALA A 154 -12.07 -0.37 -11.22
C ALA A 154 -11.39 -1.72 -10.92
N VAL A 155 -10.96 -1.94 -9.68
CA VAL A 155 -10.34 -3.22 -9.27
C VAL A 155 -11.35 -4.25 -8.76
N GLY A 156 -12.63 -3.91 -8.71
CA GLY A 156 -13.70 -4.84 -8.33
C GLY A 156 -13.90 -5.01 -6.82
N VAL A 157 -13.54 -4.02 -6.03
CA VAL A 157 -13.89 -3.99 -4.60
C VAL A 157 -15.40 -3.74 -4.47
N PRO A 158 -16.14 -4.61 -3.78
CA PRO A 158 -17.60 -4.46 -3.65
C PRO A 158 -18.00 -3.11 -3.09
N THR A 159 -19.00 -2.47 -3.69
CA THR A 159 -19.56 -1.23 -3.18
C THR A 159 -20.28 -1.50 -1.86
N VAL A 160 -19.93 -0.73 -0.83
CA VAL A 160 -20.66 -0.72 0.45
C VAL A 160 -21.54 0.51 0.51
N TRP A 161 -22.70 0.38 1.15
CA TRP A 161 -23.59 1.53 1.35
C TRP A 161 -22.93 2.50 2.34
N ALA A 162 -22.24 3.50 1.80
CA ALA A 162 -21.64 4.59 2.56
C ALA A 162 -21.52 5.82 1.64
N PRO A 163 -21.73 7.03 2.15
CA PRO A 163 -21.51 8.23 1.36
C PRO A 163 -20.08 8.27 0.79
N ARG A 164 -19.95 8.48 -0.51
CA ARG A 164 -18.64 8.58 -1.20
C ARG A 164 -17.87 9.85 -0.84
N LEU A 165 -18.49 10.78 -0.13
CA LEU A 165 -17.99 12.11 0.18
C LEU A 165 -16.85 12.14 1.19
N LEU A 166 -16.80 11.17 2.11
CA LEU A 166 -15.84 11.22 3.24
C LEU A 166 -14.65 10.30 3.01
N PRO A 167 -13.41 10.81 3.15
CA PRO A 167 -12.18 10.03 3.01
C PRO A 167 -12.14 8.78 3.88
N VAL A 168 -12.61 8.86 5.13
CA VAL A 168 -12.67 7.72 6.06
C VAL A 168 -13.56 6.56 5.54
N ASN A 169 -14.54 6.83 4.69
CA ASN A 169 -15.38 5.78 4.11
C ASN A 169 -14.63 4.98 3.04
N SER A 170 -13.64 5.57 2.37
CA SER A 170 -12.76 4.85 1.46
C SER A 170 -11.93 3.81 2.21
N ILE A 171 -11.35 4.17 3.34
CA ILE A 171 -10.61 3.23 4.20
C ILE A 171 -11.53 2.13 4.75
N ARG A 172 -12.73 2.47 5.21
CA ARG A 172 -13.68 1.47 5.73
C ARG A 172 -14.12 0.49 4.64
N ARG A 173 -14.30 0.95 3.42
CA ARG A 173 -14.61 0.10 2.27
C ARG A 173 -13.43 -0.81 1.92
N ALA A 174 -12.24 -0.26 1.78
CA ALA A 174 -11.03 -1.00 1.46
C ALA A 174 -10.76 -2.10 2.49
N ASN A 175 -10.87 -1.80 3.79
CA ASN A 175 -10.62 -2.75 4.88
C ASN A 175 -11.62 -3.92 4.94
N ARG A 176 -12.76 -3.84 4.25
CA ARG A 176 -13.73 -4.96 4.13
C ARG A 176 -13.44 -5.86 2.94
N TYR A 177 -12.52 -5.49 2.08
CA TYR A 177 -12.14 -6.34 0.95
C TYR A 177 -11.35 -7.56 1.45
N ARG A 178 -11.53 -8.69 0.79
CA ARG A 178 -10.92 -9.97 1.22
C ARG A 178 -9.40 -9.84 1.29
N ASN A 179 -8.83 -10.27 2.41
CA ASN A 179 -7.38 -10.27 2.67
C ASN A 179 -6.71 -8.89 2.55
N SER A 180 -7.48 -7.79 2.63
CA SER A 180 -6.90 -6.45 2.74
C SER A 180 -6.10 -6.31 4.03
N GLN A 181 -5.05 -5.49 3.98
CA GLN A 181 -4.14 -5.28 5.10
C GLN A 181 -4.20 -3.81 5.50
N ILE A 182 -4.34 -3.55 6.80
CA ILE A 182 -4.41 -2.19 7.34
C ILE A 182 -3.16 -1.88 8.15
N ALA A 183 -2.58 -0.72 7.91
CA ALA A 183 -1.47 -0.19 8.70
C ALA A 183 -1.71 1.29 9.06
N THR A 184 -1.19 1.72 10.20
CA THR A 184 -1.20 3.13 10.61
C THR A 184 0.23 3.61 10.71
N VAL A 185 0.54 4.68 10.01
CA VAL A 185 1.84 5.34 10.02
C VAL A 185 1.68 6.63 10.83
N PRO A 186 2.36 6.76 11.98
CA PRO A 186 2.29 7.99 12.78
C PRO A 186 2.97 9.15 12.03
N GLY A 187 2.47 10.38 12.27
CA GLY A 187 3.21 11.58 11.93
C GLY A 187 4.45 11.71 12.82
N PHE A 188 5.40 12.53 12.42
CA PHE A 188 6.45 12.99 13.33
C PHE A 188 5.90 14.14 14.18
N ASP A 189 6.20 14.12 15.48
CA ASP A 189 5.92 15.22 16.41
C ASP A 189 6.88 16.40 16.18
#